data_c5285770038d015f6e32e353282ef1f5
#
_entry.id   c5285770038d015f6e32e353282ef1f5
#
_cell.length_a   1.000
_cell.length_b   1.000
_cell.length_c   1.000
_cell.angle_alpha   90.00
_cell.angle_beta   90.00
_cell.angle_gamma   90.00
#
_symmetry.space_group_name_H-M   'P 1'
#
loop_
_entity.id
_entity.type
_entity.pdbx_description
1 polymer ?
#
loop_
_entity_poly.entity_id
_entity_poly.type
_entity_poly.pdbx_seq_one_letter_code
_entity_poly.pdbx_strand_id
1 'polypeptide(L)'
;MLKKPRMACFGGAESFDQSTTRPFCPSPTSTPEELERRAIIQRNDLLLHEAVIKNDTKGVQRILREPVDVNSRNNYGRAPIHWASSRGNLDIMEMLMSCNCDIEARDKKGYTILMCAARNNRIEVIDFLLDSLEDLKINAVDNEGQTALFHAALGGHTIVVQRLIDRGAIIDTKNKDSQTALHVACERGHEEVTKLLLAHEADMETKDINDNTPLHIAAQHQQTSIVQVLLDAGADPDSENEKGSTALHISSSLGSRGILELLIQHCANINKQNKAGNTPLHLACQANEIDIVESLISRGANLNSLNTRLQSPIHIAAEMGHTDICKSLLAAGADIEQREQGGRTPLYIAARGSFTAIVDMIIKTARLDYPPQDDQSNGGSVRERQGRSRISRSSSRRKWSVRASRDETQRLRESERLREILYKLAYKQLGPGEWKKLAQHWAFTDDQIKAIEHQYNGPSSYKEHGFRMLLIWVHGLGPEVNPIKEIYESLTAIGRRPLADSLRRKIDQEIETRRKGSKRRCSSCSIC
;
A
#
# COMPACT_ATOMS: atom_id res chain seq x y z
N MET A 1 -11.01 3.10 7.47
CA MET A 1 -11.36 2.01 8.42
C MET A 1 -11.09 0.67 7.74
N LEU A 2 -9.86 0.23 7.77
CA LEU A 2 -9.44 -1.08 7.27
C LEU A 2 -9.65 -2.08 8.40
N LYS A 3 -10.55 -3.04 8.19
CA LYS A 3 -10.73 -4.18 9.09
C LYS A 3 -9.43 -4.99 9.10
N LYS A 4 -8.78 -5.09 10.27
CA LYS A 4 -7.69 -6.03 10.50
C LYS A 4 -8.15 -7.43 10.09
N PRO A 5 -7.37 -8.20 9.32
CA PRO A 5 -7.66 -9.61 9.11
C PRO A 5 -7.58 -10.31 10.46
N ARG A 6 -8.64 -11.00 10.84
CA ARG A 6 -8.63 -11.89 12.02
C ARG A 6 -7.59 -12.99 11.76
N MET A 7 -6.54 -12.99 12.55
CA MET A 7 -5.67 -14.17 12.70
C MET A 7 -6.55 -15.35 13.09
N ALA A 8 -6.76 -16.27 12.16
CA ALA A 8 -7.32 -17.58 12.47
C ALA A 8 -6.19 -18.39 13.11
N CYS A 9 -6.18 -18.43 14.44
CA CYS A 9 -5.38 -19.40 15.19
C CYS A 9 -5.86 -20.80 14.83
N PHE A 10 -5.14 -21.47 13.91
CA PHE A 10 -5.33 -22.89 13.62
C PHE A 10 -4.56 -23.73 14.63
N GLY A 11 -5.10 -23.83 15.83
CA GLY A 11 -4.71 -24.71 16.91
C GLY A 11 -5.95 -25.16 17.66
N GLY A 12 -6.96 -25.66 16.95
CA GLY A 12 -8.15 -26.25 17.53
C GLY A 12 -8.09 -27.77 17.42
N ALA A 13 -7.93 -28.46 18.54
CA ALA A 13 -8.32 -29.86 18.62
C ALA A 13 -9.78 -29.95 18.17
N GLU A 14 -10.03 -30.57 17.00
CA GLU A 14 -11.39 -30.85 16.54
C GLU A 14 -12.05 -31.76 17.57
N SER A 15 -12.92 -31.18 18.39
CA SER A 15 -13.74 -31.93 19.33
C SER A 15 -14.74 -32.79 18.54
N PHE A 16 -14.77 -34.05 18.87
CA PHE A 16 -15.71 -35.03 18.31
C PHE A 16 -17.15 -34.66 18.70
N ASP A 17 -17.91 -34.15 17.74
CA ASP A 17 -19.35 -33.91 17.95
C ASP A 17 -20.12 -35.18 17.63
N GLN A 18 -20.71 -35.79 18.67
CA GLN A 18 -21.47 -37.03 18.59
C GLN A 18 -22.89 -36.88 17.98
N SER A 19 -23.30 -35.72 17.51
CA SER A 19 -24.72 -35.40 17.35
C SER A 19 -25.29 -35.41 15.93
N THR A 20 -24.65 -36.01 14.89
CA THR A 20 -25.34 -36.13 13.59
C THR A 20 -24.99 -37.38 12.79
N THR A 21 -25.49 -38.54 13.24
CA THR A 21 -25.75 -39.64 12.32
C THR A 21 -27.08 -39.39 11.61
N ARG A 22 -27.10 -39.29 10.27
CA ARG A 22 -28.37 -39.24 9.53
C ARG A 22 -29.21 -40.47 9.88
N PRO A 23 -30.49 -40.34 10.26
CA PRO A 23 -31.35 -41.50 10.47
C PRO A 23 -31.51 -42.22 9.12
N PHE A 24 -31.10 -43.46 9.10
CA PHE A 24 -31.23 -44.37 7.96
C PHE A 24 -32.70 -44.82 7.87
N CYS A 25 -33.41 -44.50 6.79
CA CYS A 25 -34.68 -45.12 6.48
C CYS A 25 -34.41 -46.52 5.91
N PRO A 26 -34.79 -47.60 6.60
CA PRO A 26 -34.62 -48.95 6.09
C PRO A 26 -35.51 -49.16 4.87
N SER A 27 -34.99 -49.91 3.87
CA SER A 27 -35.81 -50.39 2.76
C SER A 27 -36.88 -51.37 3.28
N PRO A 28 -38.10 -51.41 2.73
CA PRO A 28 -39.22 -52.16 3.27
C PRO A 28 -39.06 -53.69 3.22
N THR A 29 -37.91 -54.23 2.80
CA THR A 29 -37.63 -55.68 2.60
C THR A 29 -36.50 -56.22 3.49
N SER A 30 -35.97 -55.44 4.46
CA SER A 30 -34.86 -55.89 5.32
C SER A 30 -35.33 -56.85 6.40
N THR A 31 -34.68 -57.98 6.59
CA THR A 31 -34.95 -58.91 7.70
C THR A 31 -34.43 -58.35 9.03
N PRO A 32 -35.01 -58.73 10.18
CA PRO A 32 -34.54 -58.30 11.49
C PRO A 32 -33.04 -58.58 11.73
N GLU A 33 -32.54 -59.72 11.25
CA GLU A 33 -31.13 -60.10 11.36
C GLU A 33 -30.20 -59.18 10.53
N GLU A 34 -30.64 -58.74 9.34
CA GLU A 34 -29.90 -57.77 8.53
C GLU A 34 -29.84 -56.39 9.18
N LEU A 35 -30.92 -55.98 9.86
CA LEU A 35 -30.96 -54.71 10.58
C LEU A 35 -30.02 -54.74 11.80
N GLU A 36 -30.00 -55.83 12.54
CA GLU A 36 -29.10 -56.01 13.68
C GLU A 36 -27.63 -56.07 13.23
N ARG A 37 -27.32 -56.81 12.15
CA ARG A 37 -25.97 -56.84 11.59
C ARG A 37 -25.50 -55.46 11.11
N ARG A 38 -26.35 -54.67 10.49
CA ARG A 38 -26.04 -53.29 10.07
C ARG A 38 -25.80 -52.41 11.28
N ALA A 39 -26.60 -52.49 12.34
CA ALA A 39 -26.43 -51.73 13.55
C ALA A 39 -25.08 -52.04 14.23
N ILE A 40 -24.66 -53.31 14.25
CA ILE A 40 -23.34 -53.72 14.76
C ILE A 40 -22.22 -53.10 13.92
N ILE A 41 -22.32 -53.17 12.60
CA ILE A 41 -21.31 -52.58 11.70
C ILE A 41 -21.21 -51.06 11.96
N GLN A 42 -22.33 -50.32 11.98
CA GLN A 42 -22.34 -48.88 12.23
C GLN A 42 -21.71 -48.49 13.58
N ARG A 43 -21.97 -49.29 14.61
CA ARG A 43 -21.35 -49.10 15.91
C ARG A 43 -19.84 -49.32 15.86
N ASN A 44 -19.40 -50.40 15.18
CA ASN A 44 -17.99 -50.71 15.04
C ASN A 44 -17.25 -49.68 14.19
N ASP A 45 -17.92 -49.13 13.16
CA ASP A 45 -17.37 -48.05 12.33
C ASP A 45 -17.05 -46.80 13.18
N LEU A 46 -17.98 -46.40 14.07
CA LEU A 46 -17.75 -45.28 14.99
C LEU A 46 -16.60 -45.58 15.97
N LEU A 47 -16.55 -46.80 16.52
CA LEU A 47 -15.46 -47.22 17.39
C LEU A 47 -14.12 -47.25 16.68
N LEU A 48 -14.10 -47.68 15.39
CA LEU A 48 -12.88 -47.67 14.58
C LEU A 48 -12.38 -46.24 14.38
N HIS A 49 -13.26 -45.32 13.99
CA HIS A 49 -12.88 -43.89 13.86
C HIS A 49 -12.32 -43.35 15.17
N GLU A 50 -12.98 -43.63 16.29
CA GLU A 50 -12.56 -43.17 17.62
C GLU A 50 -11.19 -43.76 18.01
N ALA A 51 -10.96 -45.06 17.82
CA ALA A 51 -9.70 -45.73 18.12
C ALA A 51 -8.55 -45.17 17.27
N VAL A 52 -8.78 -44.94 15.95
CA VAL A 52 -7.77 -44.34 15.07
C VAL A 52 -7.48 -42.89 15.47
N ILE A 53 -8.49 -42.07 15.78
CA ILE A 53 -8.28 -40.69 16.24
C ILE A 53 -7.50 -40.65 17.56
N LYS A 54 -7.75 -41.59 18.47
CA LYS A 54 -7.05 -41.71 19.76
C LYS A 54 -5.69 -42.37 19.63
N ASN A 55 -5.31 -42.84 18.44
CA ASN A 55 -4.07 -43.57 18.17
C ASN A 55 -3.94 -44.86 18.99
N ASP A 56 -5.07 -45.55 19.25
CA ASP A 56 -5.15 -46.81 20.00
C ASP A 56 -4.98 -48.01 19.06
N THR A 57 -3.73 -48.42 18.84
CA THR A 57 -3.37 -49.54 17.94
C THR A 57 -4.03 -50.85 18.37
N LYS A 58 -4.11 -51.12 19.71
CA LYS A 58 -4.72 -52.34 20.23
C LYS A 58 -6.24 -52.32 20.06
N GLY A 59 -6.86 -51.17 20.25
CA GLY A 59 -8.28 -50.96 19.97
C GLY A 59 -8.62 -51.19 18.51
N VAL A 60 -7.85 -50.62 17.60
CA VAL A 60 -7.99 -50.82 16.16
C VAL A 60 -7.88 -52.30 15.78
N GLN A 61 -6.83 -52.99 16.27
CA GLN A 61 -6.62 -54.43 15.98
C GLN A 61 -7.79 -55.31 16.49
N ARG A 62 -8.41 -54.93 17.63
CA ARG A 62 -9.57 -55.64 18.16
C ARG A 62 -10.80 -55.43 17.28
N ILE A 63 -11.06 -54.16 16.91
CA ILE A 63 -12.23 -53.80 16.13
C ILE A 63 -12.17 -54.40 14.71
N LEU A 64 -11.00 -54.45 14.09
CA LEU A 64 -10.81 -55.03 12.77
C LEU A 64 -11.07 -56.57 12.69
N ARG A 65 -11.17 -57.27 13.83
CA ARG A 65 -11.57 -58.66 13.90
C ARG A 65 -13.10 -58.87 13.85
N GLU A 66 -13.83 -57.81 14.12
CA GLU A 66 -15.29 -57.74 14.12
C GLU A 66 -15.78 -57.25 12.73
N PRO A 67 -17.07 -57.48 12.41
CA PRO A 67 -17.64 -56.89 11.21
C PRO A 67 -17.60 -55.37 11.24
N VAL A 68 -16.84 -54.76 10.37
CA VAL A 68 -16.62 -53.29 10.27
C VAL A 68 -16.41 -52.89 8.82
N ASP A 69 -16.90 -51.70 8.45
CA ASP A 69 -16.55 -51.08 7.15
C ASP A 69 -15.33 -50.17 7.35
N VAL A 70 -14.15 -50.65 6.90
CA VAL A 70 -12.88 -49.88 6.95
C VAL A 70 -12.91 -48.62 6.12
N ASN A 71 -13.86 -48.48 5.19
CA ASN A 71 -14.06 -47.32 4.32
C ASN A 71 -15.22 -46.43 4.78
N SER A 72 -15.78 -46.69 5.95
CA SER A 72 -16.83 -45.86 6.53
C SER A 72 -16.42 -44.40 6.59
N ARG A 73 -17.38 -43.49 6.36
CA ARG A 73 -17.11 -42.06 6.24
C ARG A 73 -17.79 -41.30 7.41
N ASN A 74 -17.01 -40.48 8.10
CA ASN A 74 -17.55 -39.59 9.14
C ASN A 74 -18.24 -38.36 8.51
N ASN A 75 -18.70 -37.43 9.34
CA ASN A 75 -19.39 -36.20 8.93
C ASN A 75 -18.53 -35.29 8.01
N TYR A 76 -17.21 -35.39 8.09
CA TYR A 76 -16.26 -34.68 7.21
C TYR A 76 -15.94 -35.46 5.92
N GLY A 77 -16.57 -36.63 5.73
CA GLY A 77 -16.28 -37.54 4.62
C GLY A 77 -14.96 -38.28 4.75
N ARG A 78 -14.30 -38.21 5.92
CA ARG A 78 -13.02 -38.89 6.17
C ARG A 78 -13.24 -40.35 6.51
N ALA A 79 -12.49 -41.23 5.87
CA ALA A 79 -12.33 -42.62 6.26
C ALA A 79 -11.28 -42.75 7.39
N PRO A 80 -11.24 -43.87 8.13
CA PRO A 80 -10.26 -44.11 9.19
C PRO A 80 -8.80 -43.88 8.73
N ILE A 81 -8.46 -44.25 7.47
CA ILE A 81 -7.11 -44.07 6.93
C ILE A 81 -6.67 -42.61 6.82
N HIS A 82 -7.59 -41.65 6.62
CA HIS A 82 -7.25 -40.22 6.62
C HIS A 82 -6.75 -39.76 8.00
N TRP A 83 -7.37 -40.30 9.06
CA TRP A 83 -6.96 -39.98 10.43
C TRP A 83 -5.65 -40.66 10.79
N ALA A 84 -5.45 -41.93 10.39
CA ALA A 84 -4.19 -42.65 10.61
C ALA A 84 -3.01 -41.90 9.94
N SER A 85 -3.19 -41.48 8.68
CA SER A 85 -2.22 -40.66 7.95
C SER A 85 -1.98 -39.29 8.63
N SER A 86 -3.03 -38.59 9.03
CA SER A 86 -2.92 -37.30 9.72
C SER A 86 -2.20 -37.42 11.09
N ARG A 87 -2.39 -38.54 11.81
CA ARG A 87 -1.75 -38.82 13.10
C ARG A 87 -0.32 -39.34 12.98
N GLY A 88 0.04 -39.93 11.86
CA GLY A 88 1.36 -40.46 11.62
C GLY A 88 1.59 -41.87 12.16
N ASN A 89 0.54 -42.67 12.32
CA ASN A 89 0.66 -44.02 12.86
C ASN A 89 0.72 -45.06 11.74
N LEU A 90 1.94 -45.55 11.46
CA LEU A 90 2.18 -46.55 10.42
C LEU A 90 1.53 -47.89 10.73
N ASP A 91 1.59 -48.40 11.98
CA ASP A 91 0.99 -49.69 12.35
C ASP A 91 -0.51 -49.71 12.06
N ILE A 92 -1.20 -48.60 12.36
CA ILE A 92 -2.63 -48.48 12.06
C ILE A 92 -2.88 -48.41 10.54
N MET A 93 -2.04 -47.70 9.80
CA MET A 93 -2.15 -47.61 8.35
C MET A 93 -1.96 -48.98 7.70
N GLU A 94 -0.93 -49.73 8.07
CA GLU A 94 -0.69 -51.07 7.59
C GLU A 94 -1.84 -52.03 7.88
N MET A 95 -2.40 -51.95 9.11
CA MET A 95 -3.60 -52.76 9.47
C MET A 95 -4.81 -52.42 8.61
N LEU A 96 -5.08 -51.13 8.37
CA LEU A 96 -6.18 -50.68 7.52
C LEU A 96 -5.96 -51.10 6.06
N MET A 97 -4.74 -50.99 5.55
CA MET A 97 -4.39 -51.40 4.17
C MET A 97 -4.50 -52.91 3.98
N SER A 98 -4.11 -53.72 4.98
CA SER A 98 -4.28 -55.17 4.92
C SER A 98 -5.77 -55.60 4.91
N CYS A 99 -6.68 -54.73 5.32
CA CYS A 99 -8.13 -54.92 5.24
C CYS A 99 -8.77 -54.31 3.97
N ASN A 100 -7.99 -54.07 2.91
CA ASN A 100 -8.44 -53.48 1.63
C ASN A 100 -9.12 -52.10 1.78
N CYS A 101 -8.56 -51.20 2.57
CA CYS A 101 -9.06 -49.84 2.60
C CYS A 101 -8.82 -49.10 1.27
N ASP A 102 -9.68 -48.15 0.96
CA ASP A 102 -9.56 -47.30 -0.24
C ASP A 102 -8.46 -46.25 -0.06
N ILE A 103 -7.30 -46.47 -0.69
CA ILE A 103 -6.12 -45.59 -0.62
C ILE A 103 -6.35 -44.28 -1.38
N GLU A 104 -7.17 -44.31 -2.42
CA GLU A 104 -7.55 -43.17 -3.24
C GLU A 104 -8.72 -42.37 -2.64
N ALA A 105 -9.15 -42.75 -1.45
CA ALA A 105 -10.25 -42.08 -0.73
C ALA A 105 -10.03 -40.60 -0.62
N ARG A 106 -11.08 -39.81 -0.90
CA ARG A 106 -11.09 -38.35 -0.72
C ARG A 106 -12.13 -37.95 0.33
N ASP A 107 -11.79 -37.00 1.19
CA ASP A 107 -12.76 -36.43 2.14
C ASP A 107 -13.67 -35.38 1.47
N LYS A 108 -14.58 -34.74 2.20
CA LYS A 108 -15.48 -33.70 1.64
C LYS A 108 -14.75 -32.48 1.08
N LYS A 109 -13.52 -32.22 1.51
CA LYS A 109 -12.66 -31.16 0.97
C LYS A 109 -11.83 -31.65 -0.21
N GLY A 110 -11.93 -32.94 -0.58
CA GLY A 110 -11.11 -33.54 -1.62
C GLY A 110 -9.73 -34.00 -1.16
N TYR A 111 -9.45 -33.99 0.15
CA TYR A 111 -8.14 -34.36 0.68
C TYR A 111 -7.88 -35.86 0.51
N THR A 112 -6.72 -36.18 -0.01
CA THR A 112 -6.16 -37.53 -0.04
C THR A 112 -5.39 -37.82 1.24
N ILE A 113 -5.05 -39.10 1.45
CA ILE A 113 -4.21 -39.51 2.59
C ILE A 113 -2.83 -38.83 2.56
N LEU A 114 -2.23 -38.67 1.34
CA LEU A 114 -0.95 -37.98 1.16
C LEU A 114 -1.03 -36.50 1.59
N MET A 115 -2.12 -35.81 1.22
CA MET A 115 -2.34 -34.42 1.63
C MET A 115 -2.51 -34.30 3.16
N CYS A 116 -3.18 -35.29 3.79
CA CYS A 116 -3.33 -35.35 5.23
C CYS A 116 -1.99 -35.52 5.95
N ALA A 117 -1.11 -36.40 5.44
CA ALA A 117 0.26 -36.60 5.95
C ALA A 117 1.11 -35.34 5.75
N ALA A 118 1.10 -34.79 4.54
CA ALA A 118 1.89 -33.61 4.14
C ALA A 118 1.57 -32.38 4.99
N ARG A 119 0.29 -32.09 5.19
CA ARG A 119 -0.19 -30.97 6.01
C ARG A 119 0.23 -31.07 7.48
N ASN A 120 0.37 -32.29 8.02
CA ASN A 120 0.65 -32.54 9.42
C ASN A 120 2.10 -32.97 9.68
N ASN A 121 2.99 -32.82 8.69
CA ASN A 121 4.42 -33.15 8.81
C ASN A 121 4.69 -34.61 9.21
N ARG A 122 3.98 -35.57 8.58
CA ARG A 122 4.13 -36.99 8.92
C ARG A 122 5.14 -37.65 7.95
N ILE A 123 6.43 -37.43 8.19
CA ILE A 123 7.53 -37.83 7.30
C ILE A 123 7.50 -39.33 7.05
N GLU A 124 7.41 -40.14 8.14
CA GLU A 124 7.43 -41.60 8.06
C GLU A 124 6.25 -42.15 7.22
N VAL A 125 5.05 -41.56 7.38
CA VAL A 125 3.88 -41.91 6.57
C VAL A 125 4.08 -41.54 5.12
N ILE A 126 4.69 -40.39 4.86
CA ILE A 126 4.98 -39.94 3.48
C ILE A 126 5.98 -40.88 2.80
N ASP A 127 7.07 -41.20 3.48
CA ASP A 127 8.07 -42.13 2.97
C ASP A 127 7.42 -43.51 2.70
N PHE A 128 6.63 -44.02 3.65
CA PHE A 128 5.89 -45.28 3.50
C PHE A 128 4.94 -45.27 2.29
N LEU A 129 4.13 -44.20 2.13
CA LEU A 129 3.20 -44.09 1.00
C LEU A 129 3.92 -43.98 -0.33
N LEU A 130 5.00 -43.22 -0.39
CA LEU A 130 5.78 -43.01 -1.61
C LEU A 130 6.64 -44.23 -2.01
N ASP A 131 7.06 -45.07 -1.02
CA ASP A 131 7.86 -46.27 -1.28
C ASP A 131 7.01 -47.51 -1.55
N SER A 132 5.84 -47.60 -0.91
CA SER A 132 4.99 -48.80 -0.98
C SER A 132 3.95 -48.79 -2.11
N LEU A 133 3.64 -47.62 -2.69
CA LEU A 133 2.57 -47.42 -3.64
C LEU A 133 3.09 -46.84 -4.97
N GLU A 134 3.32 -47.71 -5.95
CA GLU A 134 3.83 -47.31 -7.29
C GLU A 134 2.83 -46.40 -8.05
N ASP A 135 1.51 -46.61 -7.86
CA ASP A 135 0.45 -45.89 -8.57
C ASP A 135 -0.10 -44.66 -7.76
N LEU A 136 0.59 -44.23 -6.71
CA LEU A 136 0.13 -43.11 -5.88
C LEU A 136 0.07 -41.79 -6.66
N LYS A 137 -1.09 -41.16 -6.71
CA LYS A 137 -1.29 -39.88 -7.40
C LYS A 137 -0.71 -38.72 -6.61
N ILE A 138 0.61 -38.50 -6.69
CA ILE A 138 1.35 -37.46 -5.96
C ILE A 138 0.79 -36.06 -6.26
N ASN A 139 0.42 -35.83 -7.52
CA ASN A 139 -0.10 -34.53 -8.00
C ASN A 139 -1.63 -34.44 -7.97
N ALA A 140 -2.30 -35.30 -7.19
CA ALA A 140 -3.73 -35.15 -6.95
C ALA A 140 -4.03 -33.77 -6.33
N VAL A 141 -5.18 -33.19 -6.69
CA VAL A 141 -5.62 -31.88 -6.15
C VAL A 141 -6.87 -32.04 -5.32
N ASP A 142 -7.00 -31.24 -4.28
CA ASP A 142 -8.23 -31.14 -3.47
C ASP A 142 -9.28 -30.26 -4.15
N ASN A 143 -10.38 -29.96 -3.46
CA ASN A 143 -11.47 -29.14 -4.01
C ASN A 143 -11.06 -27.68 -4.29
N GLU A 144 -9.97 -27.20 -3.69
CA GLU A 144 -9.41 -25.86 -3.92
C GLU A 144 -8.26 -25.87 -4.94
N GLY A 145 -7.97 -27.02 -5.54
CA GLY A 145 -6.87 -27.18 -6.49
C GLY A 145 -5.50 -27.32 -5.84
N GLN A 146 -5.45 -27.58 -4.53
CA GLN A 146 -4.19 -27.67 -3.77
C GLN A 146 -3.65 -29.10 -3.79
N THR A 147 -2.33 -29.23 -3.99
CA THR A 147 -1.60 -30.51 -3.97
C THR A 147 -1.04 -30.83 -2.58
N ALA A 148 -0.53 -32.05 -2.39
CA ALA A 148 0.22 -32.40 -1.17
C ALA A 148 1.45 -31.48 -0.96
N LEU A 149 2.14 -31.11 -2.05
CA LEU A 149 3.26 -30.15 -2.01
C LEU A 149 2.80 -28.78 -1.53
N PHE A 150 1.66 -28.29 -2.01
CA PHE A 150 1.07 -27.03 -1.56
C PHE A 150 0.78 -27.06 -0.04
N HIS A 151 0.19 -28.14 0.46
CA HIS A 151 -0.10 -28.30 1.88
C HIS A 151 1.16 -28.40 2.75
N ALA A 152 2.21 -29.04 2.25
CA ALA A 152 3.51 -29.10 2.93
C ALA A 152 4.18 -27.73 2.99
N ALA A 153 4.15 -26.98 1.89
CA ALA A 153 4.67 -25.60 1.81
C ALA A 153 3.89 -24.64 2.73
N LEU A 154 2.56 -24.77 2.79
CA LEU A 154 1.69 -24.02 3.70
C LEU A 154 2.07 -24.25 5.18
N GLY A 155 2.48 -25.48 5.52
CA GLY A 155 2.89 -25.87 6.87
C GLY A 155 4.35 -25.57 7.20
N GLY A 156 5.17 -25.18 6.23
CA GLY A 156 6.62 -24.96 6.42
C GLY A 156 7.43 -26.26 6.58
N HIS A 157 6.95 -27.37 6.06
CA HIS A 157 7.50 -28.70 6.27
C HIS A 157 8.60 -29.04 5.27
N THR A 158 9.79 -28.47 5.43
CA THR A 158 10.92 -28.54 4.47
C THR A 158 11.26 -29.97 4.06
N ILE A 159 11.35 -30.90 5.02
CA ILE A 159 11.68 -32.30 4.72
C ILE A 159 10.60 -32.95 3.85
N VAL A 160 9.31 -32.70 4.15
CA VAL A 160 8.20 -33.22 3.38
C VAL A 160 8.19 -32.63 1.96
N VAL A 161 8.44 -31.32 1.82
CA VAL A 161 8.58 -30.65 0.53
C VAL A 161 9.68 -31.31 -0.30
N GLN A 162 10.87 -31.55 0.30
CA GLN A 162 11.97 -32.21 -0.38
C GLN A 162 11.57 -33.63 -0.86
N ARG A 163 10.97 -34.44 0.03
CA ARG A 163 10.55 -35.81 -0.33
C ARG A 163 9.55 -35.85 -1.48
N LEU A 164 8.57 -34.92 -1.47
CA LEU A 164 7.59 -34.84 -2.54
C LEU A 164 8.20 -34.43 -3.88
N ILE A 165 9.13 -33.48 -3.88
CA ILE A 165 9.85 -33.05 -5.08
C ILE A 165 10.73 -34.20 -5.63
N ASP A 166 11.48 -34.89 -4.78
CA ASP A 166 12.34 -36.03 -5.16
C ASP A 166 11.55 -37.16 -5.83
N ARG A 167 10.23 -37.24 -5.54
CA ARG A 167 9.31 -38.22 -6.11
C ARG A 167 8.44 -37.71 -7.26
N GLY A 168 8.78 -36.53 -7.83
CA GLY A 168 8.15 -35.98 -9.02
C GLY A 168 6.88 -35.17 -8.74
N ALA A 169 6.76 -34.54 -7.59
CA ALA A 169 5.72 -33.56 -7.38
C ALA A 169 5.92 -32.35 -8.32
N ILE A 170 4.86 -31.92 -8.98
CA ILE A 170 4.89 -30.73 -9.87
C ILE A 170 4.90 -29.50 -8.99
N ILE A 171 5.97 -28.69 -9.11
CA ILE A 171 6.24 -27.54 -8.22
C ILE A 171 5.25 -26.41 -8.47
N ASP A 172 5.00 -26.06 -9.74
CA ASP A 172 4.23 -24.88 -10.13
C ASP A 172 2.75 -25.17 -10.39
N THR A 173 2.21 -26.21 -9.72
CA THR A 173 0.77 -26.47 -9.75
C THR A 173 0.01 -25.30 -9.12
N LYS A 174 -0.95 -24.75 -9.86
CA LYS A 174 -1.79 -23.62 -9.42
C LYS A 174 -3.08 -24.10 -8.77
N ASN A 175 -3.42 -23.53 -7.63
CA ASN A 175 -4.73 -23.71 -7.01
C ASN A 175 -5.81 -22.84 -7.71
N LYS A 176 -7.04 -22.80 -7.20
CA LYS A 176 -8.13 -21.97 -7.74
C LYS A 176 -7.85 -20.47 -7.73
N ASP A 177 -7.04 -20.00 -6.80
CA ASP A 177 -6.59 -18.61 -6.71
C ASP A 177 -5.32 -18.37 -7.54
N SER A 178 -4.95 -19.30 -8.42
CA SER A 178 -3.73 -19.30 -9.23
C SER A 178 -2.42 -19.25 -8.42
N GLN A 179 -2.48 -19.57 -7.12
CA GLN A 179 -1.31 -19.60 -6.24
C GLN A 179 -0.56 -20.94 -6.38
N THR A 180 0.78 -20.88 -6.35
CA THR A 180 1.67 -22.04 -6.28
C THR A 180 2.14 -22.30 -4.85
N ALA A 181 2.87 -23.40 -4.64
CA ALA A 181 3.53 -23.70 -3.36
C ALA A 181 4.49 -22.58 -2.91
N LEU A 182 5.15 -21.91 -3.87
CA LEU A 182 6.04 -20.77 -3.59
C LEU A 182 5.27 -19.56 -3.04
N HIS A 183 4.11 -19.22 -3.60
CA HIS A 183 3.27 -18.12 -3.11
C HIS A 183 2.91 -18.31 -1.63
N VAL A 184 2.44 -19.52 -1.28
CA VAL A 184 2.01 -19.78 0.10
C VAL A 184 3.18 -19.87 1.08
N ALA A 185 4.33 -20.38 0.66
CA ALA A 185 5.55 -20.36 1.46
C ALA A 185 5.98 -18.91 1.76
N CYS A 186 5.90 -18.02 0.76
CA CYS A 186 6.20 -16.60 0.91
C CYS A 186 5.16 -15.88 1.81
N GLU A 187 3.88 -16.20 1.68
CA GLU A 187 2.82 -15.68 2.54
C GLU A 187 3.06 -15.99 4.02
N ARG A 188 3.44 -17.26 4.30
CA ARG A 188 3.58 -17.78 5.66
C ARG A 188 4.94 -17.50 6.30
N GLY A 189 5.89 -17.01 5.57
CA GLY A 189 7.22 -16.73 6.09
C GLY A 189 8.15 -17.94 6.18
N HIS A 190 7.93 -18.99 5.38
CA HIS A 190 8.72 -20.22 5.41
C HIS A 190 9.97 -20.11 4.55
N GLU A 191 11.02 -19.48 5.07
CA GLU A 191 12.26 -19.16 4.37
C GLU A 191 12.94 -20.41 3.79
N GLU A 192 13.09 -21.47 4.60
CA GLU A 192 13.77 -22.69 4.16
C GLU A 192 13.00 -23.45 3.06
N VAL A 193 11.65 -23.43 3.12
CA VAL A 193 10.80 -23.97 2.03
C VAL A 193 10.96 -23.13 0.78
N THR A 194 10.98 -21.80 0.90
CA THR A 194 11.18 -20.88 -0.22
C THR A 194 12.52 -21.13 -0.90
N LYS A 195 13.63 -21.24 -0.15
CA LYS A 195 14.95 -21.56 -0.70
C LYS A 195 14.95 -22.91 -1.41
N LEU A 196 14.30 -23.90 -0.82
CA LEU A 196 14.22 -25.24 -1.38
C LEU A 196 13.45 -25.25 -2.71
N LEU A 197 12.29 -24.59 -2.77
CA LEU A 197 11.50 -24.49 -4.00
C LEU A 197 12.28 -23.78 -5.11
N LEU A 198 12.97 -22.68 -4.79
CA LEU A 198 13.82 -21.94 -5.73
C LEU A 198 15.02 -22.78 -6.21
N ALA A 199 15.63 -23.58 -5.34
CA ALA A 199 16.72 -24.50 -5.71
C ALA A 199 16.26 -25.58 -6.70
N HIS A 200 14.97 -25.88 -6.73
CA HIS A 200 14.33 -26.79 -7.69
C HIS A 200 13.61 -26.05 -8.83
N GLU A 201 14.06 -24.82 -9.14
CA GLU A 201 13.61 -24.03 -10.30
C GLU A 201 12.11 -23.65 -10.28
N ALA A 202 11.53 -23.47 -9.09
CA ALA A 202 10.16 -22.91 -8.97
C ALA A 202 10.06 -21.55 -9.68
N ASP A 203 9.02 -21.35 -10.48
CA ASP A 203 8.81 -20.10 -11.21
C ASP A 203 8.41 -18.96 -10.26
N MET A 204 9.36 -18.04 -10.03
CA MET A 204 9.19 -16.89 -9.15
C MET A 204 8.39 -15.74 -9.77
N GLU A 205 8.12 -15.79 -11.08
CA GLU A 205 7.32 -14.77 -11.78
C GLU A 205 5.87 -15.24 -12.04
N THR A 206 5.51 -16.43 -11.55
CA THR A 206 4.13 -16.89 -11.59
C THR A 206 3.21 -15.92 -10.87
N LYS A 207 2.06 -15.62 -11.46
CA LYS A 207 1.08 -14.67 -10.94
C LYS A 207 -0.15 -15.37 -10.37
N ASP A 208 -0.64 -14.87 -9.21
CA ASP A 208 -1.91 -15.26 -8.61
C ASP A 208 -3.11 -14.61 -9.33
N ILE A 209 -4.32 -14.81 -8.82
CA ILE A 209 -5.56 -14.23 -9.38
C ILE A 209 -5.59 -12.69 -9.42
N ASN A 210 -4.76 -12.03 -8.60
CA ASN A 210 -4.61 -10.58 -8.56
C ASN A 210 -3.33 -10.11 -9.27
N ASP A 211 -2.74 -10.96 -10.10
CA ASP A 211 -1.44 -10.75 -10.74
C ASP A 211 -0.27 -10.54 -9.77
N ASN A 212 -0.39 -10.92 -8.48
CA ASN A 212 0.72 -10.83 -7.56
C ASN A 212 1.72 -11.97 -7.80
N THR A 213 3.00 -11.64 -7.88
CA THR A 213 4.09 -12.61 -7.82
C THR A 213 4.41 -12.99 -6.35
N PRO A 214 5.17 -14.05 -6.08
CA PRO A 214 5.67 -14.37 -4.74
C PRO A 214 6.33 -13.19 -4.03
N LEU A 215 7.04 -12.32 -4.77
CA LEU A 215 7.67 -11.11 -4.23
C LEU A 215 6.63 -10.09 -3.72
N HIS A 216 5.52 -9.91 -4.43
CA HIS A 216 4.40 -9.06 -3.96
C HIS A 216 3.79 -9.60 -2.67
N ILE A 217 3.57 -10.92 -2.60
CA ILE A 217 3.01 -11.59 -1.42
C ILE A 217 3.96 -11.45 -0.22
N ALA A 218 5.27 -11.71 -0.43
CA ALA A 218 6.28 -11.54 0.62
C ALA A 218 6.32 -10.09 1.15
N ALA A 219 6.26 -9.09 0.26
CA ALA A 219 6.21 -7.68 0.63
C ALA A 219 4.93 -7.32 1.38
N GLN A 220 3.78 -7.84 0.96
CA GLN A 220 2.47 -7.62 1.59
C GLN A 220 2.41 -8.19 3.01
N HIS A 221 3.05 -9.34 3.25
CA HIS A 221 3.11 -10.00 4.55
C HIS A 221 4.35 -9.61 5.38
N GLN A 222 5.12 -8.62 4.89
CA GLN A 222 6.29 -8.04 5.56
C GLN A 222 7.40 -9.08 5.86
N GLN A 223 7.54 -10.09 5.01
CA GLN A 223 8.51 -11.17 5.15
C GLN A 223 9.88 -10.75 4.58
N THR A 224 10.61 -9.95 5.36
CA THR A 224 11.87 -9.33 4.90
C THR A 224 12.93 -10.34 4.46
N SER A 225 13.10 -11.45 5.18
CA SER A 225 14.07 -12.49 4.82
C SER A 225 13.72 -13.18 3.50
N ILE A 226 12.42 -13.42 3.25
CA ILE A 226 11.94 -14.02 2.00
C ILE A 226 12.12 -13.07 0.83
N VAL A 227 11.81 -11.77 1.01
CA VAL A 227 12.08 -10.75 0.00
C VAL A 227 13.56 -10.76 -0.40
N GLN A 228 14.47 -10.84 0.58
CA GLN A 228 15.92 -10.96 0.31
C GLN A 228 16.21 -12.22 -0.53
N VAL A 229 15.70 -13.38 -0.12
CA VAL A 229 15.92 -14.66 -0.82
C VAL A 229 15.42 -14.60 -2.27
N LEU A 230 14.23 -14.05 -2.49
CA LEU A 230 13.66 -13.92 -3.84
C LEU A 230 14.48 -12.97 -4.73
N LEU A 231 14.90 -11.82 -4.19
CA LEU A 231 15.72 -10.85 -4.92
C LEU A 231 17.11 -11.41 -5.23
N ASP A 232 17.73 -12.11 -4.29
CA ASP A 232 19.03 -12.80 -4.49
C ASP A 232 18.93 -13.92 -5.55
N ALA A 233 17.75 -14.56 -5.67
CA ALA A 233 17.46 -15.55 -6.70
C ALA A 233 17.16 -14.92 -8.07
N GLY A 234 17.04 -13.58 -8.16
CA GLY A 234 16.82 -12.84 -9.41
C GLY A 234 15.36 -12.50 -9.73
N ALA A 235 14.46 -12.49 -8.76
CA ALA A 235 13.10 -12.02 -8.96
C ALA A 235 13.07 -10.57 -9.44
N ASP A 236 12.20 -10.23 -10.42
CA ASP A 236 12.06 -8.86 -10.94
C ASP A 236 11.40 -7.95 -9.89
N PRO A 237 12.14 -6.95 -9.34
CA PRO A 237 11.59 -6.02 -8.36
C PRO A 237 10.53 -5.07 -8.95
N ASP A 238 10.48 -4.95 -10.28
CA ASP A 238 9.57 -4.06 -11.02
C ASP A 238 8.37 -4.78 -11.63
N SER A 239 8.18 -6.06 -11.33
CA SER A 239 6.97 -6.81 -11.70
C SER A 239 5.71 -6.10 -11.20
N GLU A 240 4.65 -6.09 -12.02
CA GLU A 240 3.40 -5.39 -11.74
C GLU A 240 2.27 -6.37 -11.45
N ASN A 241 1.47 -6.06 -10.43
CA ASN A 241 0.24 -6.78 -10.15
C ASN A 241 -0.96 -6.17 -10.92
N GLU A 242 -2.19 -6.68 -10.66
CA GLU A 242 -3.43 -6.19 -11.29
C GLU A 242 -3.62 -4.67 -11.17
N LYS A 243 -3.16 -4.05 -10.08
CA LYS A 243 -3.22 -2.61 -9.85
C LYS A 243 -2.06 -1.84 -10.51
N GLY A 244 -1.15 -2.53 -11.19
CA GLY A 244 0.11 -1.97 -11.69
C GLY A 244 1.08 -1.60 -10.56
N SER A 245 0.86 -2.10 -9.35
CA SER A 245 1.71 -1.83 -8.20
C SER A 245 2.85 -2.85 -8.14
N THR A 246 4.06 -2.39 -7.86
CA THR A 246 5.24 -3.23 -7.60
C THR A 246 5.36 -3.55 -6.11
N ALA A 247 6.27 -4.45 -5.74
CA ALA A 247 6.60 -4.73 -4.34
C ALA A 247 7.03 -3.46 -3.59
N LEU A 248 7.68 -2.48 -4.28
CA LEU A 248 8.06 -1.20 -3.70
C LEU A 248 6.85 -0.32 -3.36
N HIS A 249 5.79 -0.33 -4.15
CA HIS A 249 4.53 0.34 -3.82
C HIS A 249 3.89 -0.25 -2.55
N ILE A 250 3.88 -1.58 -2.45
CA ILE A 250 3.30 -2.30 -1.30
C ILE A 250 4.08 -1.99 -0.03
N SER A 251 5.41 -2.16 -0.05
CA SER A 251 6.27 -1.88 1.10
C SER A 251 6.18 -0.41 1.56
N SER A 252 6.04 0.53 0.60
CA SER A 252 5.87 1.96 0.90
C SER A 252 4.54 2.27 1.57
N SER A 253 3.47 1.57 1.22
CA SER A 253 2.15 1.74 1.85
C SER A 253 2.03 1.08 3.23
N LEU A 254 2.90 0.11 3.53
CA LEU A 254 2.91 -0.64 4.78
C LEU A 254 3.98 -0.16 5.79
N GLY A 255 4.80 0.81 5.41
CA GLY A 255 5.87 1.31 6.26
C GLY A 255 7.05 0.34 6.42
N SER A 256 7.20 -0.65 5.54
CA SER A 256 8.20 -1.71 5.66
C SER A 256 9.57 -1.24 5.16
N ARG A 257 10.29 -0.47 5.99
CA ARG A 257 11.58 0.13 5.63
C ARG A 257 12.63 -0.91 5.20
N GLY A 258 12.74 -2.04 5.92
CA GLY A 258 13.70 -3.08 5.57
C GLY A 258 13.49 -3.63 4.16
N ILE A 259 12.23 -3.90 3.78
CA ILE A 259 11.88 -4.37 2.44
C ILE A 259 12.14 -3.30 1.39
N LEU A 260 11.77 -2.04 1.69
CA LEU A 260 12.03 -0.92 0.80
C LEU A 260 13.54 -0.78 0.48
N GLU A 261 14.39 -0.86 1.50
CA GLU A 261 15.83 -0.74 1.33
C GLU A 261 16.40 -1.89 0.47
N LEU A 262 15.92 -3.13 0.67
CA LEU A 262 16.29 -4.29 -0.13
C LEU A 262 15.91 -4.12 -1.60
N LEU A 263 14.65 -3.72 -1.87
CA LEU A 263 14.17 -3.51 -3.24
C LEU A 263 14.99 -2.43 -3.96
N ILE A 264 15.33 -1.32 -3.28
CA ILE A 264 16.17 -0.26 -3.86
C ILE A 264 17.59 -0.75 -4.11
N GLN A 265 18.19 -1.58 -3.22
CA GLN A 265 19.50 -2.19 -3.43
C GLN A 265 19.54 -3.09 -4.67
N HIS A 266 18.43 -3.77 -4.98
CA HIS A 266 18.24 -4.58 -6.17
C HIS A 266 17.67 -3.79 -7.36
N CYS A 267 17.90 -2.47 -7.39
CA CYS A 267 17.62 -1.58 -8.50
C CYS A 267 16.13 -1.41 -8.87
N ALA A 268 15.20 -1.62 -7.93
CA ALA A 268 13.78 -1.30 -8.15
C ALA A 268 13.59 0.16 -8.58
N ASN A 269 12.70 0.40 -9.54
CA ASN A 269 12.41 1.73 -10.03
C ASN A 269 11.59 2.55 -9.01
N ILE A 270 12.28 3.47 -8.31
CA ILE A 270 11.69 4.31 -7.25
C ILE A 270 10.54 5.19 -7.77
N ASN A 271 10.53 5.51 -9.05
CA ASN A 271 9.56 6.43 -9.67
C ASN A 271 8.53 5.71 -10.54
N LYS A 272 8.45 4.38 -10.45
CA LYS A 272 7.43 3.61 -11.17
C LYS A 272 6.03 4.08 -10.76
N GLN A 273 5.13 4.21 -11.73
CA GLN A 273 3.74 4.60 -11.48
C GLN A 273 2.83 3.39 -11.65
N ASN A 274 1.92 3.19 -10.71
CA ASN A 274 0.87 2.18 -10.83
C ASN A 274 -0.28 2.64 -11.75
N LYS A 275 -1.31 1.83 -11.96
CA LYS A 275 -2.46 2.17 -12.83
C LYS A 275 -3.22 3.43 -12.39
N ALA A 276 -3.14 3.82 -11.12
CA ALA A 276 -3.67 5.08 -10.62
C ALA A 276 -2.69 6.26 -10.78
N GLY A 277 -1.53 6.04 -11.40
CA GLY A 277 -0.47 7.03 -11.56
C GLY A 277 0.30 7.32 -10.25
N ASN A 278 0.03 6.60 -9.17
CA ASN A 278 0.74 6.80 -7.92
C ASN A 278 2.12 6.17 -7.97
N THR A 279 3.13 6.91 -7.53
CA THR A 279 4.48 6.37 -7.24
C THR A 279 4.52 5.81 -5.81
N PRO A 280 5.56 5.04 -5.42
CA PRO A 280 5.77 4.63 -4.02
C PRO A 280 5.69 5.79 -3.03
N LEU A 281 6.23 6.98 -3.41
CA LEU A 281 6.17 8.18 -2.58
C LEU A 281 4.74 8.69 -2.35
N HIS A 282 3.85 8.62 -3.35
CA HIS A 282 2.43 8.95 -3.16
C HIS A 282 1.78 8.05 -2.11
N LEU A 283 2.05 6.74 -2.17
CA LEU A 283 1.46 5.77 -1.23
C LEU A 283 2.02 5.93 0.18
N ALA A 284 3.32 6.19 0.32
CA ALA A 284 3.94 6.50 1.61
C ALA A 284 3.34 7.77 2.24
N CYS A 285 3.13 8.82 1.42
CA CYS A 285 2.45 10.04 1.88
C CYS A 285 0.99 9.78 2.29
N GLN A 286 0.28 8.91 1.59
CA GLN A 286 -1.10 8.55 1.90
C GLN A 286 -1.19 7.74 3.21
N ALA A 287 -0.23 6.85 3.44
CA ALA A 287 -0.19 5.96 4.61
C ALA A 287 0.37 6.63 5.88
N ASN A 288 0.90 7.85 5.77
CA ASN A 288 1.58 8.59 6.85
C ASN A 288 2.90 7.94 7.32
N GLU A 289 3.64 7.31 6.41
CA GLU A 289 4.89 6.63 6.71
C GLU A 289 6.09 7.56 6.52
N ILE A 290 6.40 8.37 7.54
CA ILE A 290 7.44 9.41 7.47
C ILE A 290 8.83 8.83 7.17
N ASP A 291 9.21 7.73 7.81
CA ASP A 291 10.52 7.09 7.62
C ASP A 291 10.72 6.62 6.17
N ILE A 292 9.64 6.12 5.55
CA ILE A 292 9.61 5.71 4.15
C ILE A 292 9.74 6.91 3.23
N VAL A 293 9.00 7.98 3.51
CA VAL A 293 9.06 9.24 2.75
C VAL A 293 10.48 9.80 2.77
N GLU A 294 11.13 9.88 3.93
CA GLU A 294 12.50 10.37 4.06
C GLU A 294 13.52 9.46 3.35
N SER A 295 13.34 8.15 3.43
CA SER A 295 14.16 7.18 2.70
C SER A 295 14.03 7.36 1.20
N LEU A 296 12.81 7.44 0.65
CA LEU A 296 12.56 7.66 -0.77
C LEU A 296 13.12 9.01 -1.27
N ILE A 297 12.96 10.09 -0.50
CA ILE A 297 13.53 11.41 -0.83
C ILE A 297 15.05 11.34 -0.89
N SER A 298 15.70 10.71 0.09
CA SER A 298 17.16 10.59 0.15
C SER A 298 17.73 9.79 -1.02
N ARG A 299 16.94 8.85 -1.58
CA ARG A 299 17.28 8.02 -2.74
C ARG A 299 16.91 8.65 -4.07
N GLY A 300 16.39 9.89 -4.09
CA GLY A 300 16.12 10.66 -5.30
C GLY A 300 14.74 10.40 -5.92
N ALA A 301 13.74 10.06 -5.12
CA ALA A 301 12.36 9.99 -5.59
C ALA A 301 11.90 11.34 -6.17
N ASN A 302 11.14 11.31 -7.26
CA ASN A 302 10.59 12.51 -7.86
C ASN A 302 9.42 13.05 -7.02
N LEU A 303 9.64 14.21 -6.40
CA LEU A 303 8.68 14.87 -5.52
C LEU A 303 7.45 15.43 -6.25
N ASN A 304 7.56 15.63 -7.56
CA ASN A 304 6.58 16.33 -8.38
C ASN A 304 5.90 15.42 -9.41
N SER A 305 6.03 14.10 -9.27
CA SER A 305 5.28 13.14 -10.08
C SER A 305 3.78 13.35 -9.86
N LEU A 306 3.00 13.23 -10.92
CA LEU A 306 1.54 13.44 -10.89
C LEU A 306 0.82 12.11 -11.09
N ASN A 307 -0.16 11.84 -10.25
CA ASN A 307 -1.05 10.70 -10.43
C ASN A 307 -2.15 11.01 -11.47
N THR A 308 -3.09 10.08 -11.70
CA THR A 308 -4.19 10.25 -12.67
C THR A 308 -5.13 11.42 -12.33
N ARG A 309 -5.13 11.90 -11.07
CA ARG A 309 -5.87 13.09 -10.62
C ARG A 309 -5.03 14.37 -10.69
N LEU A 310 -3.85 14.31 -11.31
CA LEU A 310 -2.84 15.37 -11.32
C LEU A 310 -2.38 15.80 -9.92
N GLN A 311 -2.47 14.91 -8.93
CA GLN A 311 -1.99 15.16 -7.57
C GLN A 311 -0.52 14.75 -7.47
N SER A 312 0.32 15.60 -6.90
CA SER A 312 1.67 15.26 -6.47
C SER A 312 1.66 14.74 -5.02
N PRO A 313 2.74 14.12 -4.51
CA PRO A 313 2.80 13.61 -3.14
C PRO A 313 2.40 14.62 -2.07
N ILE A 314 2.79 15.89 -2.23
CA ILE A 314 2.43 16.96 -1.28
C ILE A 314 0.94 17.31 -1.30
N HIS A 315 0.22 17.13 -2.43
CA HIS A 315 -1.23 17.28 -2.45
C HIS A 315 -1.90 16.24 -1.55
N ILE A 316 -1.46 14.98 -1.63
CA ILE A 316 -1.99 13.88 -0.81
C ILE A 316 -1.67 14.12 0.67
N ALA A 317 -0.41 14.48 1.00
CA ALA A 317 -0.02 14.77 2.36
C ALA A 317 -0.83 15.95 2.96
N ALA A 318 -1.08 17.00 2.15
CA ALA A 318 -1.88 18.14 2.56
C ALA A 318 -3.38 17.82 2.71
N GLU A 319 -3.92 16.95 1.85
CA GLU A 319 -5.32 16.47 1.92
C GLU A 319 -5.56 15.64 3.18
N MET A 320 -4.59 14.78 3.54
CA MET A 320 -4.66 13.92 4.73
C MET A 320 -4.25 14.64 6.03
N GLY A 321 -3.66 15.82 5.94
CA GLY A 321 -3.22 16.57 7.11
C GLY A 321 -1.90 16.09 7.73
N HIS A 322 -1.07 15.37 6.97
CA HIS A 322 0.19 14.81 7.46
C HIS A 322 1.29 15.87 7.54
N THR A 323 1.37 16.54 8.70
CA THR A 323 2.20 17.72 8.93
C THR A 323 3.70 17.44 8.76
N ASP A 324 4.21 16.35 9.34
CA ASP A 324 5.64 16.02 9.28
C ASP A 324 6.07 15.62 7.85
N ILE A 325 5.22 14.89 7.13
CA ILE A 325 5.46 14.56 5.72
C ILE A 325 5.48 15.83 4.86
N CYS A 326 4.51 16.75 5.06
CA CYS A 326 4.53 18.03 4.35
C CYS A 326 5.82 18.81 4.63
N LYS A 327 6.31 18.79 5.89
CA LYS A 327 7.57 19.44 6.28
C LYS A 327 8.77 18.83 5.55
N SER A 328 8.87 17.50 5.50
CA SER A 328 9.97 16.80 4.80
C SER A 328 9.93 17.04 3.30
N LEU A 329 8.74 17.00 2.67
CA LEU A 329 8.57 17.29 1.24
C LEU A 329 8.93 18.75 0.90
N LEU A 330 8.51 19.72 1.71
CA LEU A 330 8.85 21.13 1.52
C LEU A 330 10.34 21.40 1.71
N ALA A 331 10.96 20.75 2.70
CA ALA A 331 12.42 20.85 2.93
C ALA A 331 13.22 20.26 1.76
N ALA A 332 12.68 19.24 1.10
CA ALA A 332 13.28 18.62 -0.09
C ALA A 332 13.02 19.41 -1.39
N GLY A 333 12.17 20.43 -1.37
CA GLY A 333 11.89 21.30 -2.52
C GLY A 333 10.73 20.84 -3.41
N ALA A 334 9.69 20.25 -2.82
CA ALA A 334 8.45 19.93 -3.54
C ALA A 334 7.79 21.20 -4.09
N ASP A 335 7.23 21.11 -5.31
CA ASP A 335 6.55 22.24 -5.97
C ASP A 335 5.19 22.51 -5.31
N ILE A 336 5.06 23.69 -4.73
CA ILE A 336 3.84 24.16 -4.04
C ILE A 336 2.83 24.84 -4.96
N GLU A 337 3.21 25.16 -6.19
CA GLU A 337 2.35 25.83 -7.19
C GLU A 337 1.64 24.83 -8.11
N GLN A 338 2.05 23.57 -8.07
CA GLN A 338 1.42 22.51 -8.85
C GLN A 338 -0.08 22.42 -8.55
N ARG A 339 -0.90 22.24 -9.59
CA ARG A 339 -2.36 22.17 -9.48
C ARG A 339 -2.86 20.76 -9.82
N GLU A 340 -3.77 20.25 -9.01
CA GLU A 340 -4.49 19.00 -9.28
C GLU A 340 -5.58 19.20 -10.36
N GLN A 341 -6.29 18.14 -10.71
CA GLN A 341 -7.36 18.13 -11.72
C GLN A 341 -8.47 19.17 -11.44
N GLY A 342 -8.75 19.46 -10.15
CA GLY A 342 -9.69 20.51 -9.74
C GLY A 342 -9.10 21.93 -9.75
N GLY A 343 -7.88 22.13 -10.25
CA GLY A 343 -7.19 23.42 -10.28
C GLY A 343 -6.65 23.89 -8.93
N ARG A 344 -6.70 23.05 -7.88
CA ARG A 344 -6.33 23.39 -6.51
C ARG A 344 -4.87 23.07 -6.23
N THR A 345 -4.22 23.95 -5.49
CA THR A 345 -2.83 23.75 -5.01
C THR A 345 -2.82 23.06 -3.63
N PRO A 346 -1.67 22.52 -3.17
CA PRO A 346 -1.54 21.97 -1.82
C PRO A 346 -1.94 22.95 -0.72
N LEU A 347 -1.62 24.26 -0.90
CA LEU A 347 -2.02 25.32 0.04
C LEU A 347 -3.54 25.42 0.19
N TYR A 348 -4.26 25.43 -0.93
CA TYR A 348 -5.72 25.50 -0.91
C TYR A 348 -6.36 24.26 -0.28
N ILE A 349 -5.83 23.07 -0.58
CA ILE A 349 -6.30 21.79 -0.02
C ILE A 349 -6.10 21.79 1.51
N ALA A 350 -4.90 22.18 2.00
CA ALA A 350 -4.62 22.29 3.42
C ALA A 350 -5.54 23.30 4.13
N ALA A 351 -5.78 24.46 3.50
CA ALA A 351 -6.68 25.48 4.03
C ALA A 351 -8.12 25.00 4.13
N ARG A 352 -8.61 24.26 3.11
CA ARG A 352 -9.95 23.67 3.11
C ARG A 352 -10.10 22.59 4.20
N GLY A 353 -9.04 21.82 4.47
CA GLY A 353 -8.98 20.82 5.54
C GLY A 353 -8.78 21.44 6.93
N SER A 354 -8.64 22.79 7.03
CA SER A 354 -8.33 23.50 8.27
C SER A 354 -6.99 23.10 8.92
N PHE A 355 -6.04 22.58 8.12
CA PHE A 355 -4.70 22.19 8.58
C PHE A 355 -3.77 23.39 8.68
N THR A 356 -3.96 24.21 9.73
CA THR A 356 -3.29 25.50 9.91
C THR A 356 -1.76 25.40 9.93
N ALA A 357 -1.20 24.34 10.54
CA ALA A 357 0.24 24.12 10.58
C ALA A 357 0.83 23.91 9.17
N ILE A 358 0.15 23.17 8.30
CA ILE A 358 0.56 22.93 6.91
C ILE A 358 0.46 24.21 6.10
N VAL A 359 -0.64 24.96 6.26
CA VAL A 359 -0.82 26.28 5.63
C VAL A 359 0.34 27.20 5.98
N ASP A 360 0.73 27.27 7.25
CA ASP A 360 1.84 28.09 7.70
C ASP A 360 3.18 27.69 7.12
N MET A 361 3.45 26.40 7.06
CA MET A 361 4.69 25.89 6.48
C MET A 361 4.80 26.23 4.99
N ILE A 362 3.73 26.01 4.23
CA ILE A 362 3.72 26.32 2.78
C ILE A 362 3.91 27.82 2.57
N ILE A 363 3.21 28.69 3.34
CA ILE A 363 3.37 30.15 3.23
C ILE A 363 4.79 30.59 3.61
N LYS A 364 5.39 30.02 4.65
CA LYS A 364 6.77 30.32 5.04
C LYS A 364 7.76 29.92 3.95
N THR A 365 7.57 28.77 3.33
CA THR A 365 8.40 28.31 2.21
C THR A 365 8.27 29.26 1.01
N ALA A 366 7.04 29.64 0.65
CA ALA A 366 6.78 30.61 -0.41
C ALA A 366 7.43 31.99 -0.15
N ARG A 367 7.58 32.40 1.13
CA ARG A 367 8.23 33.66 1.51
C ARG A 367 9.75 33.62 1.49
N LEU A 368 10.36 32.46 1.79
CA LEU A 368 11.80 32.28 1.72
C LEU A 368 12.30 32.41 0.28
N ASP A 369 11.47 32.05 -0.69
CA ASP A 369 11.75 32.23 -2.11
C ASP A 369 11.56 33.71 -2.57
N TYR A 370 10.89 34.54 -1.74
CA TYR A 370 10.64 35.94 -2.01
C TYR A 370 10.91 36.79 -0.75
N PRO A 371 12.18 37.11 -0.43
CA PRO A 371 12.50 37.95 0.71
C PRO A 371 11.88 39.34 0.50
N PRO A 372 11.21 39.93 1.51
CA PRO A 372 10.72 41.30 1.42
C PRO A 372 11.90 42.23 1.12
N GLN A 373 11.77 43.04 0.07
CA GLN A 373 12.67 44.18 -0.12
C GLN A 373 12.41 45.12 1.05
N ASP A 374 13.34 45.16 2.01
CA ASP A 374 13.33 46.17 3.07
C ASP A 374 13.31 47.54 2.42
N ASP A 375 12.22 48.28 2.61
CA ASP A 375 12.16 49.71 2.35
C ASP A 375 13.18 50.36 3.30
N GLN A 376 14.46 50.43 2.89
CA GLN A 376 15.44 51.31 3.54
C GLN A 376 15.06 52.76 3.26
N SER A 377 14.20 53.29 4.12
CA SER A 377 14.09 54.74 4.32
C SER A 377 13.58 54.99 5.73
N ASN A 378 14.45 54.91 6.72
CA ASN A 378 14.59 55.97 7.76
C ASN A 378 15.82 55.69 8.62
N GLY A 379 16.66 56.69 8.70
CA GLY A 379 17.90 56.67 9.42
C GLY A 379 17.77 56.46 10.92
N GLY A 380 18.67 55.69 11.46
CA GLY A 380 18.83 55.46 12.89
C GLY A 380 20.04 54.53 13.10
N SER A 381 21.21 55.16 13.25
CA SER A 381 22.46 54.47 13.56
C SER A 381 22.38 53.78 14.91
N VAL A 382 22.49 52.45 14.91
CA VAL A 382 22.99 51.70 16.07
C VAL A 382 24.00 50.67 15.55
N ARG A 383 25.26 50.95 15.92
CA ARG A 383 26.36 49.99 15.77
C ARG A 383 26.09 48.81 16.70
N GLU A 384 25.98 47.63 16.15
CA GLU A 384 26.24 46.40 16.90
C GLU A 384 27.09 45.41 16.14
N ARG A 385 27.95 44.78 16.92
CA ARG A 385 29.19 44.11 16.57
C ARG A 385 28.95 42.78 15.82
N GLN A 386 29.83 42.56 14.89
CA GLN A 386 30.08 41.31 14.15
C GLN A 386 30.25 40.12 15.09
N GLY A 387 29.42 39.09 14.89
CA GLY A 387 29.68 37.72 15.24
C GLY A 387 29.62 36.86 13.96
N ARG A 388 30.77 36.68 13.33
CA ARG A 388 30.92 35.78 12.17
C ARG A 388 30.83 34.35 12.63
N SER A 389 29.75 33.63 12.35
CA SER A 389 29.79 32.21 12.17
C SER A 389 29.60 31.92 10.68
N ARG A 390 30.72 31.53 10.04
CA ARG A 390 30.74 31.00 8.70
C ARG A 390 30.12 29.60 8.72
N ILE A 391 28.84 29.46 8.44
CA ILE A 391 28.27 28.21 7.96
C ILE A 391 28.49 28.22 6.46
N SER A 392 29.40 27.35 6.01
CA SER A 392 29.68 27.11 4.60
C SER A 392 28.41 26.68 3.88
N ARG A 393 27.83 27.58 3.12
CA ARG A 393 26.86 27.25 2.09
C ARG A 393 27.60 26.45 1.00
N SER A 394 27.56 25.13 1.06
CA SER A 394 27.83 24.31 -0.11
C SER A 394 26.66 24.50 -1.08
N SER A 395 26.86 25.43 -1.99
CA SER A 395 25.98 25.65 -3.13
C SER A 395 26.09 24.45 -4.07
N SER A 396 25.30 23.43 -3.90
CA SER A 396 24.93 22.55 -5.00
C SER A 396 23.85 23.25 -5.83
N ARG A 397 24.21 24.39 -6.43
CA ARG A 397 23.58 24.81 -7.67
C ARG A 397 23.95 23.78 -8.73
N ARG A 398 23.26 22.64 -8.75
CA ARG A 398 23.17 21.84 -9.98
C ARG A 398 22.54 22.76 -11.02
N LYS A 399 23.36 23.14 -12.00
CA LYS A 399 22.90 23.77 -13.22
C LYS A 399 21.82 22.90 -13.84
N TRP A 400 20.57 23.23 -13.60
CA TRP A 400 19.47 22.80 -14.42
C TRP A 400 19.64 23.50 -15.78
N SER A 401 20.39 22.86 -16.68
CA SER A 401 20.35 23.20 -18.09
C SER A 401 19.12 22.53 -18.70
N VAL A 402 17.96 22.97 -18.26
CA VAL A 402 16.74 22.75 -19.02
C VAL A 402 16.49 24.07 -19.75
N ARG A 403 16.37 24.03 -21.06
CA ARG A 403 15.68 25.04 -21.83
C ARG A 403 14.24 25.10 -21.30
N ALA A 404 14.02 25.82 -20.18
CA ALA A 404 12.70 26.21 -19.76
C ALA A 404 12.05 26.88 -20.96
N SER A 405 10.91 26.40 -21.39
CA SER A 405 10.18 26.97 -22.50
C SER A 405 9.93 28.46 -22.20
N ARG A 406 9.88 29.32 -23.22
CA ARG A 406 9.55 30.75 -23.02
C ARG A 406 8.29 30.93 -22.16
N ASP A 407 7.37 30.02 -22.27
CA ASP A 407 6.10 30.01 -21.53
C ASP A 407 6.28 29.77 -20.02
N GLU A 408 7.20 28.90 -19.62
CA GLU A 408 7.45 28.58 -18.22
C GLU A 408 8.12 29.74 -17.46
N THR A 409 9.09 30.39 -18.13
CA THR A 409 9.72 31.62 -17.59
C THR A 409 8.73 32.79 -17.51
N GLN A 410 7.76 32.84 -18.40
CA GLN A 410 6.71 33.86 -18.38
C GLN A 410 5.69 33.62 -17.28
N ARG A 411 5.27 32.39 -17.06
CA ARG A 411 4.38 31.99 -15.97
C ARG A 411 4.99 32.27 -14.60
N LEU A 412 6.27 31.94 -14.38
CA LEU A 412 6.99 32.24 -13.14
C LEU A 412 7.02 33.75 -12.86
N ARG A 413 7.31 34.60 -13.84
CA ARG A 413 7.31 36.05 -13.69
C ARG A 413 5.92 36.64 -13.43
N GLU A 414 4.87 36.03 -13.96
CA GLU A 414 3.49 36.45 -13.71
C GLU A 414 3.06 36.06 -12.30
N SER A 415 3.47 34.90 -11.79
CA SER A 415 3.23 34.46 -10.43
C SER A 415 3.94 35.36 -9.42
N GLU A 416 5.22 35.69 -9.61
CA GLU A 416 5.97 36.61 -8.76
C GLU A 416 5.29 38.01 -8.69
N ARG A 417 4.87 38.52 -9.84
CA ARG A 417 4.18 39.81 -9.90
C ARG A 417 2.85 39.80 -9.16
N LEU A 418 2.08 38.75 -9.29
CA LEU A 418 0.81 38.62 -8.59
C LEU A 418 1.03 38.62 -7.07
N ARG A 419 2.03 37.90 -6.58
CA ARG A 419 2.40 37.89 -5.15
C ARG A 419 2.76 39.28 -4.63
N GLU A 420 3.52 40.06 -5.40
CA GLU A 420 3.86 41.44 -5.03
C GLU A 420 2.63 42.34 -4.93
N ILE A 421 1.67 42.19 -5.84
CA ILE A 421 0.40 42.92 -5.82
C ILE A 421 -0.41 42.53 -4.57
N LEU A 422 -0.52 41.23 -4.26
CA LEU A 422 -1.21 40.72 -3.08
C LEU A 422 -0.59 41.22 -1.78
N TYR A 423 0.76 41.23 -1.72
CA TYR A 423 1.48 41.77 -0.59
C TYR A 423 1.19 43.26 -0.36
N LYS A 424 1.30 44.06 -1.43
CA LYS A 424 0.99 45.52 -1.36
C LYS A 424 -0.47 45.76 -0.96
N LEU A 425 -1.41 44.95 -1.45
CA LEU A 425 -2.81 45.06 -1.08
C LEU A 425 -3.02 44.74 0.40
N ALA A 426 -2.50 43.65 0.91
CA ALA A 426 -2.69 43.22 2.30
C ALA A 426 -2.00 44.15 3.30
N TYR A 427 -0.75 44.53 3.06
CA TYR A 427 0.07 45.26 4.03
C TYR A 427 -0.08 46.78 4.00
N LYS A 428 -0.41 47.33 2.81
CA LYS A 428 -0.41 48.79 2.61
C LYS A 428 -1.79 49.40 2.33
N GLN A 429 -2.80 48.58 1.97
CA GLN A 429 -4.05 49.10 1.41
C GLN A 429 -5.32 48.59 2.13
N LEU A 430 -5.33 47.37 2.64
CA LEU A 430 -6.47 46.83 3.36
C LEU A 430 -6.43 47.31 4.83
N GLY A 431 -7.58 47.79 5.34
CA GLY A 431 -7.77 48.16 6.73
C GLY A 431 -8.13 46.97 7.64
N PRO A 432 -8.14 47.18 8.96
CA PRO A 432 -8.57 46.19 9.93
C PRO A 432 -9.99 45.67 9.60
N GLY A 433 -10.16 44.35 9.51
CA GLY A 433 -11.45 43.71 9.24
C GLY A 433 -11.90 43.69 7.78
N GLU A 434 -11.27 44.43 6.87
CA GLU A 434 -11.64 44.41 5.44
C GLU A 434 -11.31 43.09 4.77
N TRP A 435 -10.24 42.42 5.18
CA TRP A 435 -9.89 41.10 4.70
C TRP A 435 -10.96 40.06 5.04
N LYS A 436 -11.67 40.17 6.17
CA LYS A 436 -12.79 39.30 6.51
C LYS A 436 -13.95 39.48 5.55
N LYS A 437 -14.27 40.72 5.17
CA LYS A 437 -15.32 40.99 4.17
C LYS A 437 -14.98 40.38 2.82
N LEU A 438 -13.71 40.41 2.40
CA LEU A 438 -13.25 39.72 1.20
C LEU A 438 -13.34 38.20 1.36
N ALA A 439 -12.93 37.65 2.49
CA ALA A 439 -13.01 36.23 2.77
C ALA A 439 -14.46 35.72 2.70
N GLN A 440 -15.39 36.45 3.33
CA GLN A 440 -16.83 36.15 3.27
C GLN A 440 -17.38 36.24 1.84
N HIS A 441 -16.99 37.27 1.08
CA HIS A 441 -17.37 37.40 -0.33
C HIS A 441 -16.88 36.22 -1.19
N TRP A 442 -15.71 35.66 -0.87
CA TRP A 442 -15.14 34.48 -1.53
C TRP A 442 -15.56 33.15 -0.89
N ALA A 443 -16.64 33.16 -0.11
CA ALA A 443 -17.24 31.98 0.53
C ALA A 443 -16.29 31.17 1.43
N PHE A 444 -15.35 31.84 2.11
CA PHE A 444 -14.59 31.23 3.21
C PHE A 444 -15.54 30.93 4.37
N THR A 445 -15.43 29.76 4.96
CA THR A 445 -16.22 29.39 6.14
C THR A 445 -15.74 30.15 7.38
N ASP A 446 -16.62 30.33 8.37
CA ASP A 446 -16.24 30.98 9.64
C ASP A 446 -15.10 30.26 10.35
N ASP A 447 -15.00 28.94 10.23
CA ASP A 447 -13.90 28.16 10.82
C ASP A 447 -12.57 28.42 10.09
N GLN A 448 -12.59 28.61 8.77
CA GLN A 448 -11.40 29.00 8.00
C GLN A 448 -10.95 30.42 8.37
N ILE A 449 -11.88 31.34 8.54
CA ILE A 449 -11.60 32.72 8.97
C ILE A 449 -10.99 32.71 10.37
N LYS A 450 -11.56 31.97 11.33
CA LYS A 450 -11.02 31.80 12.69
C LYS A 450 -9.64 31.16 12.67
N ALA A 451 -9.41 30.14 11.84
CA ALA A 451 -8.11 29.49 11.70
C ALA A 451 -7.02 30.44 11.20
N ILE A 452 -7.36 31.37 10.29
CA ILE A 452 -6.44 32.42 9.83
C ILE A 452 -6.15 33.42 10.98
N GLU A 453 -7.14 33.76 11.80
CA GLU A 453 -6.98 34.71 12.92
C GLU A 453 -6.17 34.17 14.08
N HIS A 454 -6.31 32.90 14.40
CA HIS A 454 -5.77 32.33 15.65
C HIS A 454 -4.23 32.34 15.72
N GLN A 455 -3.54 32.52 14.63
CA GLN A 455 -2.08 32.34 14.56
C GLN A 455 -1.25 33.61 14.82
N TYR A 456 -1.86 34.79 14.79
CA TYR A 456 -1.16 36.06 15.00
C TYR A 456 -2.00 36.99 15.89
N ASN A 457 -1.44 37.33 17.04
CA ASN A 457 -2.04 38.27 17.99
C ASN A 457 -1.25 39.57 17.98
N GLY A 458 -1.91 40.71 17.75
CA GLY A 458 -1.30 42.03 17.81
C GLY A 458 -2.00 43.07 16.92
N PRO A 459 -1.76 44.36 17.13
CA PRO A 459 -2.47 45.42 16.43
C PRO A 459 -2.24 45.48 14.92
N SER A 460 -1.18 44.85 14.41
CA SER A 460 -0.86 44.74 12.96
C SER A 460 -1.15 43.37 12.37
N SER A 461 -1.68 42.43 13.14
CA SER A 461 -1.92 41.05 12.72
C SER A 461 -2.88 40.92 11.52
N TYR A 462 -3.82 41.88 11.36
CA TYR A 462 -4.75 41.92 10.24
C TYR A 462 -4.08 41.98 8.87
N LYS A 463 -2.86 42.52 8.77
CA LYS A 463 -2.08 42.58 7.53
C LYS A 463 -1.64 41.17 7.11
N GLU A 464 -1.19 40.43 8.10
CA GLU A 464 -0.78 39.03 7.92
C GLU A 464 -1.96 38.15 7.58
N HIS A 465 -3.07 38.30 8.32
CA HIS A 465 -4.30 37.57 8.03
C HIS A 465 -4.82 37.88 6.62
N GLY A 466 -4.79 39.14 6.21
CA GLY A 466 -5.18 39.55 4.86
C GLY A 466 -4.31 38.94 3.78
N PHE A 467 -2.99 38.90 3.98
CA PHE A 467 -2.08 38.32 3.02
C PHE A 467 -2.26 36.80 2.87
N ARG A 468 -2.43 36.09 3.97
CA ARG A 468 -2.70 34.65 3.97
C ARG A 468 -4.01 34.32 3.26
N MET A 469 -5.06 35.05 3.58
CA MET A 469 -6.36 34.88 2.94
C MET A 469 -6.27 35.09 1.43
N LEU A 470 -5.58 36.14 0.98
CA LEU A 470 -5.36 36.42 -0.45
C LEU A 470 -4.57 35.31 -1.14
N LEU A 471 -3.53 34.78 -0.50
CA LEU A 471 -2.77 33.67 -1.04
C LEU A 471 -3.64 32.40 -1.18
N ILE A 472 -4.36 32.02 -0.13
CA ILE A 472 -5.25 30.87 -0.14
C ILE A 472 -6.28 30.99 -1.27
N TRP A 473 -6.89 32.19 -1.40
CA TRP A 473 -7.87 32.45 -2.43
C TRP A 473 -7.30 32.32 -3.85
N VAL A 474 -6.14 32.91 -4.14
CA VAL A 474 -5.49 32.82 -5.46
C VAL A 474 -5.16 31.37 -5.82
N HIS A 475 -4.69 30.61 -4.85
CA HIS A 475 -4.38 29.20 -5.04
C HIS A 475 -5.61 28.31 -5.26
N GLY A 476 -6.81 28.82 -4.95
CA GLY A 476 -8.09 28.19 -5.23
C GLY A 476 -8.70 28.54 -6.57
N LEU A 477 -8.16 29.54 -7.29
CA LEU A 477 -8.70 29.95 -8.58
C LEU A 477 -8.35 28.93 -9.68
N GLY A 478 -9.31 28.68 -10.57
CA GLY A 478 -9.08 27.87 -11.76
C GLY A 478 -8.07 28.54 -12.74
N PRO A 479 -7.46 27.76 -13.63
CA PRO A 479 -6.46 28.27 -14.58
C PRO A 479 -6.97 29.32 -15.56
N GLU A 480 -8.29 29.34 -15.81
CA GLU A 480 -8.96 30.27 -16.74
C GLU A 480 -9.34 31.60 -16.09
N VAL A 481 -9.26 31.70 -14.75
CA VAL A 481 -9.70 32.91 -14.02
C VAL A 481 -8.54 33.89 -13.94
N ASN A 482 -8.80 35.16 -14.33
CA ASN A 482 -7.83 36.23 -14.15
C ASN A 482 -7.91 36.78 -12.71
N PRO A 483 -6.89 36.51 -11.84
CA PRO A 483 -6.94 36.93 -10.43
C PRO A 483 -7.10 38.42 -10.23
N ILE A 484 -6.50 39.23 -11.10
CA ILE A 484 -6.52 40.70 -10.99
C ILE A 484 -7.92 41.25 -11.27
N LYS A 485 -8.59 40.71 -12.27
CA LYS A 485 -9.98 41.07 -12.59
C LYS A 485 -10.91 40.72 -11.45
N GLU A 486 -10.76 39.53 -10.89
CA GLU A 486 -11.58 39.04 -9.79
C GLU A 486 -11.38 39.86 -8.51
N ILE A 487 -10.13 40.24 -8.17
CA ILE A 487 -9.85 41.15 -7.05
C ILE A 487 -10.52 42.51 -7.25
N TYR A 488 -10.48 43.04 -8.49
CA TYR A 488 -11.15 44.32 -8.79
C TYR A 488 -12.66 44.25 -8.56
N GLU A 489 -13.32 43.21 -9.06
CA GLU A 489 -14.76 42.98 -8.92
C GLU A 489 -15.12 42.79 -7.44
N SER A 490 -14.35 42.01 -6.70
CA SER A 490 -14.54 41.73 -5.27
C SER A 490 -14.35 42.97 -4.40
N LEU A 491 -13.30 43.78 -4.65
CA LEU A 491 -13.12 45.07 -3.94
C LEU A 491 -14.27 46.03 -4.21
N THR A 492 -14.80 46.03 -5.42
CA THR A 492 -15.96 46.84 -5.80
C THR A 492 -17.21 46.37 -5.05
N ALA A 493 -17.43 45.06 -4.96
CA ALA A 493 -18.56 44.44 -4.25
C ALA A 493 -18.57 44.74 -2.75
N ILE A 494 -17.41 44.81 -2.09
CA ILE A 494 -17.31 45.15 -0.66
C ILE A 494 -17.31 46.67 -0.40
N GLY A 495 -17.60 47.49 -1.43
CA GLY A 495 -17.70 48.95 -1.33
C GLY A 495 -16.36 49.70 -1.37
N ARG A 496 -15.26 49.07 -1.76
CA ARG A 496 -13.91 49.66 -1.85
C ARG A 496 -13.50 50.03 -3.29
N ARG A 497 -14.45 50.59 -4.05
CA ARG A 497 -14.25 50.99 -5.46
C ARG A 497 -13.03 51.92 -5.66
N PRO A 498 -12.73 52.96 -4.79
CA PRO A 498 -11.56 53.77 -5.00
C PRO A 498 -10.25 52.99 -4.95
N LEU A 499 -10.21 51.94 -4.09
CA LEU A 499 -9.05 51.05 -3.96
C LEU A 499 -8.91 50.16 -5.22
N ALA A 500 -10.02 49.62 -5.72
CA ALA A 500 -10.06 48.84 -6.95
C ALA A 500 -9.55 49.64 -8.15
N ASP A 501 -10.03 50.90 -8.30
CA ASP A 501 -9.60 51.81 -9.38
C ASP A 501 -8.13 52.24 -9.25
N SER A 502 -7.59 52.37 -8.02
CA SER A 502 -6.17 52.64 -7.78
C SER A 502 -5.30 51.44 -8.20
N LEU A 503 -5.75 50.21 -7.87
CA LEU A 503 -5.06 48.97 -8.25
C LEU A 503 -5.00 48.86 -9.77
N ARG A 504 -6.12 49.03 -10.47
CA ARG A 504 -6.20 48.98 -11.93
C ARG A 504 -5.27 49.97 -12.60
N ARG A 505 -5.31 51.26 -12.18
CA ARG A 505 -4.42 52.29 -12.75
C ARG A 505 -2.95 51.96 -12.60
N LYS A 506 -2.51 51.44 -11.46
CA LYS A 506 -1.12 51.01 -11.26
C LYS A 506 -0.73 49.89 -12.21
N ILE A 507 -1.59 48.90 -12.40
CA ILE A 507 -1.36 47.77 -13.28
C ILE A 507 -1.27 48.24 -14.75
N ASP A 508 -2.20 49.11 -15.16
CA ASP A 508 -2.22 49.67 -16.51
C ASP A 508 -0.95 50.51 -16.78
N GLN A 509 -0.50 51.32 -15.82
CA GLN A 509 0.76 52.07 -15.91
C GLN A 509 2.00 51.18 -16.04
N GLU A 510 2.06 50.08 -15.30
CA GLU A 510 3.14 49.10 -15.40
C GLU A 510 3.16 48.38 -16.76
N ILE A 511 1.98 48.04 -17.30
CA ILE A 511 1.85 47.44 -18.64
C ILE A 511 2.36 48.43 -19.72
N GLU A 512 2.02 49.71 -19.58
CA GLU A 512 2.39 50.74 -20.53
C GLU A 512 3.88 51.07 -20.50
N THR A 513 4.50 51.10 -19.31
CA THR A 513 5.94 51.29 -19.15
C THR A 513 6.74 50.12 -19.75
N ARG A 514 6.25 48.90 -19.63
CA ARG A 514 6.87 47.72 -20.28
C ARG A 514 6.74 47.75 -21.82
N ARG A 515 5.59 48.16 -22.34
CA ARG A 515 5.40 48.34 -23.79
C ARG A 515 6.38 49.39 -24.37
N LYS A 516 6.60 50.49 -23.64
CA LYS A 516 7.56 51.53 -24.02
C LYS A 516 9.01 51.04 -23.91
N GLY A 517 9.34 50.24 -22.87
CA GLY A 517 10.68 49.62 -22.70
C GLY A 517 11.01 48.56 -23.78
N SER A 518 10.02 47.76 -24.18
CA SER A 518 10.19 46.78 -25.28
C SER A 518 10.39 47.45 -26.62
N LYS A 519 9.70 48.57 -26.91
CA LYS A 519 9.90 49.33 -28.16
C LYS A 519 11.27 49.98 -28.23
N ARG A 520 11.88 50.41 -27.09
CA ARG A 520 13.25 50.95 -27.06
C ARG A 520 14.35 49.91 -27.27
N ARG A 521 14.12 48.65 -26.95
CA ARG A 521 15.06 47.55 -27.22
C ARG A 521 15.03 47.08 -28.68
N CYS A 522 13.93 47.24 -29.41
CA CYS A 522 13.83 46.91 -30.81
C CYS A 522 14.41 47.99 -31.74
N SER A 523 14.53 49.25 -31.28
CA SER A 523 15.13 50.35 -32.07
C SER A 523 16.65 50.44 -31.97
N SER A 524 17.29 49.65 -31.09
CA SER A 524 18.76 49.57 -31.00
C SER A 524 19.36 48.33 -31.70
N CYS A 525 18.56 47.53 -32.38
CA CYS A 525 19.01 46.39 -33.19
C CYS A 525 18.91 46.63 -34.70
N SER A 526 19.09 47.87 -35.13
CA SER A 526 19.19 48.19 -36.54
C SER A 526 20.60 48.70 -36.85
N ILE A 527 21.60 47.83 -36.64
CA ILE A 527 22.91 47.91 -37.30
C ILE A 527 23.58 46.55 -37.13
N CYS A 528 23.57 45.77 -38.13
CA CYS A 528 24.41 44.78 -38.77
C CYS A 528 23.60 43.66 -39.37
#